data_80c615320bff8be9a994f62db5d5619c
#
_entry.id   80c615320bff8be9a994f62db5d5619c
#
_cell.length_a   1.000
_cell.length_b   1.000
_cell.length_c   1.000
_cell.angle_alpha   90.00
_cell.angle_beta   90.00
_cell.angle_gamma   90.00
#
_symmetry.space_group_name_H-M   'P 1'
#
loop_
_entity.id
_entity.type
_entity.pdbx_description
1 polymer ?
#
loop_
_entity_poly.entity_id
_entity_poly.type
_entity_poly.pdbx_seq_one_letter_code
_entity_poly.pdbx_strand_id
1 'polypeptide(L)'
;MQPIAPHGPLAPPPALLALGLDLGSSGLRIAVCDARGELLAELASDYPGAFEDPESWRRGLLTLVGQLPKELSRRVGSIALAGTSGTLMLCRPDGGLAPGELGLALPYSLACIEQADSLAAILAPLPSALPSATHPAAADSEPVYYAASDPAVGDPAASASGSLARALRLLAAAKAAGIGGPWLLRHQADWLMGWLLGDWRWGEEGNNLRLGWRLEGKCWAGSIARQPWQEALPQIVASGGRLGPLAPAAALALGLPESCQVVAGSTDANAAVLAANPQAGDGITLLGTTLVLKQFCDKPIQAPGVSCHRVAGRWLVGGASNAGAGILRRFFSDDQLIELSRQINPAQPSGLSLRPSSVIGERFPIDDPQLQPILEPRPVSDALYLQALLEGLAEIERAGWQRLAQLGAPPVQRVISFGGGARNPQWRAMRQRLLGVPVLNRPQLSAAMGMARLASTVLPPP
;
A
#
# COMPACT_ATOMS: atom_id res chain seq x y z
N MET A 1 -64.38 -22.28 -5.16
CA MET A 1 -62.90 -22.28 -5.16
C MET A 1 -62.41 -21.43 -6.32
N GLN A 2 -61.93 -20.23 -6.05
CA GLN A 2 -61.28 -19.39 -7.06
C GLN A 2 -59.83 -19.91 -7.26
N PRO A 3 -59.33 -19.97 -8.49
CA PRO A 3 -57.93 -20.36 -8.74
C PRO A 3 -57.00 -19.25 -8.27
N ILE A 4 -55.96 -19.65 -7.46
CA ILE A 4 -54.85 -18.80 -7.07
C ILE A 4 -54.05 -18.50 -8.35
N ALA A 5 -53.92 -17.20 -8.67
CA ALA A 5 -53.11 -16.74 -9.78
C ALA A 5 -51.63 -17.16 -9.54
N PRO A 6 -50.90 -17.61 -10.57
CA PRO A 6 -49.49 -17.93 -10.42
C PRO A 6 -48.73 -16.67 -10.05
N HIS A 7 -47.93 -16.75 -8.98
CA HIS A 7 -46.99 -15.72 -8.62
C HIS A 7 -46.04 -15.49 -9.81
N GLY A 8 -46.05 -14.29 -10.35
CA GLY A 8 -45.09 -13.91 -11.39
C GLY A 8 -43.62 -14.13 -10.90
N PRO A 9 -42.65 -14.23 -11.80
CA PRO A 9 -41.25 -14.46 -11.41
C PRO A 9 -40.83 -13.37 -10.42
N LEU A 10 -40.34 -13.80 -9.25
CA LEU A 10 -39.76 -12.89 -8.27
C LEU A 10 -38.67 -12.10 -8.96
N ALA A 11 -38.68 -10.78 -8.80
CA ALA A 11 -37.60 -9.92 -9.28
C ALA A 11 -36.25 -10.47 -8.80
N PRO A 12 -35.23 -10.55 -9.66
CA PRO A 12 -33.93 -11.02 -9.24
C PRO A 12 -33.44 -10.22 -8.02
N PRO A 13 -32.77 -10.88 -7.05
CA PRO A 13 -32.23 -10.16 -5.90
C PRO A 13 -31.33 -9.02 -6.36
N PRO A 14 -31.34 -7.87 -5.69
CA PRO A 14 -30.52 -6.72 -6.09
C PRO A 14 -29.04 -7.12 -6.07
N ALA A 15 -28.30 -6.70 -7.12
CA ALA A 15 -26.88 -7.00 -7.26
C ALA A 15 -26.09 -6.55 -6.03
N LEU A 16 -25.15 -7.39 -5.56
CA LEU A 16 -24.31 -7.10 -4.42
C LEU A 16 -23.28 -6.01 -4.77
N LEU A 17 -22.84 -5.28 -3.75
CA LEU A 17 -21.89 -4.18 -3.82
C LEU A 17 -20.63 -4.51 -3.02
N ALA A 18 -19.52 -3.87 -3.36
CA ALA A 18 -18.27 -3.96 -2.63
C ALA A 18 -17.94 -2.63 -1.94
N LEU A 19 -17.47 -2.71 -0.70
CA LEU A 19 -17.02 -1.59 0.11
C LEU A 19 -15.51 -1.63 0.26
N GLY A 20 -14.84 -0.54 -0.06
CA GLY A 20 -13.42 -0.33 0.22
C GLY A 20 -13.20 0.73 1.27
N LEU A 21 -12.25 0.50 2.19
CA LEU A 21 -11.80 1.46 3.18
C LEU A 21 -10.34 1.79 2.95
N ASP A 22 -9.99 3.06 3.08
CA ASP A 22 -8.63 3.58 3.15
C ASP A 22 -8.42 4.29 4.48
N LEU A 23 -7.48 3.80 5.27
CA LEU A 23 -7.01 4.38 6.52
C LEU A 23 -5.75 5.21 6.21
N GLY A 24 -5.93 6.41 5.72
CA GLY A 24 -4.84 7.34 5.40
C GLY A 24 -4.20 7.97 6.63
N SER A 25 -3.12 8.73 6.43
CA SER A 25 -2.42 9.41 7.53
C SER A 25 -3.19 10.58 8.14
N SER A 26 -4.09 11.20 7.38
CA SER A 26 -4.86 12.39 7.80
C SER A 26 -6.34 12.11 8.04
N GLY A 27 -6.85 10.95 7.64
CA GLY A 27 -8.27 10.63 7.75
C GLY A 27 -8.63 9.33 7.07
N LEU A 28 -9.92 9.03 7.03
CA LEU A 28 -10.49 7.83 6.45
C LEU A 28 -11.27 8.16 5.19
N ARG A 29 -11.32 7.20 4.28
CA ARG A 29 -12.17 7.25 3.10
C ARG A 29 -12.80 5.90 2.85
N ILE A 30 -14.09 5.89 2.49
CA ILE A 30 -14.77 4.69 2.00
C ILE A 30 -15.24 4.92 0.57
N ALA A 31 -15.27 3.84 -0.22
CA ALA A 31 -15.83 3.82 -1.55
C ALA A 31 -16.72 2.59 -1.72
N VAL A 32 -17.85 2.74 -2.42
CA VAL A 32 -18.75 1.65 -2.77
C VAL A 32 -18.76 1.51 -4.28
N CYS A 33 -18.55 0.30 -4.78
CA CYS A 33 -18.65 -0.02 -6.21
C CYS A 33 -19.56 -1.22 -6.45
N ASP A 34 -19.99 -1.36 -7.70
CA ASP A 34 -20.69 -2.55 -8.18
C ASP A 34 -19.72 -3.69 -8.50
N ALA A 35 -20.23 -4.84 -8.95
CA ALA A 35 -19.42 -6.00 -9.32
C ALA A 35 -18.54 -5.77 -10.55
N ARG A 36 -18.76 -4.71 -11.33
CA ARG A 36 -17.88 -4.28 -12.44
C ARG A 36 -16.77 -3.33 -11.99
N GLY A 37 -16.78 -2.93 -10.71
CA GLY A 37 -15.85 -1.97 -10.15
C GLY A 37 -16.18 -0.51 -10.50
N GLU A 38 -17.42 -0.20 -10.88
CA GLU A 38 -17.87 1.18 -11.11
C GLU A 38 -18.26 1.84 -9.79
N LEU A 39 -17.78 3.07 -9.58
CA LEU A 39 -17.99 3.83 -8.34
C LEU A 39 -19.43 4.30 -8.22
N LEU A 40 -20.06 3.99 -7.09
CA LEU A 40 -21.43 4.40 -6.76
C LEU A 40 -21.49 5.47 -5.66
N ALA A 41 -20.57 5.40 -4.69
CA ALA A 41 -20.47 6.38 -3.61
C ALA A 41 -19.04 6.45 -3.07
N GLU A 42 -18.64 7.63 -2.64
CA GLU A 42 -17.38 7.84 -1.92
C GLU A 42 -17.59 8.87 -0.82
N LEU A 43 -17.11 8.57 0.39
CA LEU A 43 -17.19 9.44 1.55
C LEU A 43 -15.82 9.52 2.21
N ALA A 44 -15.51 10.65 2.83
CA ALA A 44 -14.28 10.87 3.56
C ALA A 44 -14.54 11.66 4.84
N SER A 45 -13.72 11.43 5.85
CA SER A 45 -13.72 12.21 7.10
C SER A 45 -12.32 12.23 7.70
N ASP A 46 -12.06 13.21 8.54
CA ASP A 46 -10.95 13.18 9.47
C ASP A 46 -11.15 12.06 10.50
N TYR A 47 -10.08 11.69 11.19
CA TYR A 47 -10.19 10.79 12.34
C TYR A 47 -10.94 11.48 13.50
N PRO A 48 -11.85 10.79 14.20
CA PRO A 48 -12.56 11.35 15.36
C PRO A 48 -11.69 11.50 16.62
N GLY A 49 -10.42 11.16 16.55
CA GLY A 49 -9.41 11.23 17.60
C GLY A 49 -8.02 11.18 17.03
N ALA A 50 -7.02 10.90 17.87
CA ALA A 50 -5.64 10.78 17.42
C ALA A 50 -5.46 9.64 16.39
N PHE A 51 -4.52 9.85 15.45
CA PHE A 51 -4.19 8.83 14.44
C PHE A 51 -3.61 7.55 15.07
N GLU A 52 -2.88 7.70 16.16
CA GLU A 52 -2.26 6.60 16.91
C GLU A 52 -3.27 5.78 17.74
N ASP A 53 -4.48 6.28 17.96
CA ASP A 53 -5.54 5.57 18.70
C ASP A 53 -6.31 4.59 17.77
N PRO A 54 -6.16 3.25 17.93
CA PRO A 54 -6.88 2.29 17.08
C PRO A 54 -8.41 2.41 17.19
N GLU A 55 -8.93 2.82 18.34
CA GLU A 55 -10.35 3.06 18.52
C GLU A 55 -10.85 4.24 17.68
N SER A 56 -9.98 5.21 17.38
CA SER A 56 -10.28 6.29 16.45
C SER A 56 -10.53 5.76 15.02
N TRP A 57 -9.77 4.77 14.58
CA TRP A 57 -9.98 4.12 13.27
C TRP A 57 -11.33 3.43 13.20
N ARG A 58 -11.66 2.64 14.24
CA ARG A 58 -12.93 1.93 14.33
C ARG A 58 -14.12 2.87 14.38
N ARG A 59 -14.07 3.91 15.23
CA ARG A 59 -15.14 4.94 15.32
C ARG A 59 -15.32 5.70 14.02
N GLY A 60 -14.22 6.04 13.33
CA GLY A 60 -14.27 6.70 12.03
C GLY A 60 -14.96 5.84 10.98
N LEU A 61 -14.61 4.54 10.90
CA LEU A 61 -15.28 3.59 10.00
C LEU A 61 -16.79 3.51 10.29
N LEU A 62 -17.18 3.36 11.55
CA LEU A 62 -18.60 3.31 11.96
C LEU A 62 -19.33 4.57 11.51
N THR A 63 -18.72 5.74 11.72
CA THR A 63 -19.30 7.02 11.33
C THR A 63 -19.52 7.11 9.82
N LEU A 64 -18.49 6.75 9.01
CA LEU A 64 -18.59 6.84 7.54
C LEU A 64 -19.59 5.84 6.97
N VAL A 65 -19.57 4.58 7.43
CA VAL A 65 -20.54 3.58 6.95
C VAL A 65 -21.96 3.94 7.35
N GLY A 66 -22.15 4.53 8.55
CA GLY A 66 -23.44 5.05 9.01
C GLY A 66 -24.02 6.15 8.14
N GLN A 67 -23.18 6.89 7.37
CA GLN A 67 -23.61 7.93 6.43
C GLN A 67 -24.01 7.38 5.05
N LEU A 68 -23.73 6.10 4.76
CA LEU A 68 -24.16 5.51 3.49
C LEU A 68 -25.67 5.42 3.40
N PRO A 69 -26.27 5.70 2.22
CA PRO A 69 -27.68 5.40 1.97
C PRO A 69 -28.00 3.93 2.28
N LYS A 70 -29.12 3.69 2.93
CA LYS A 70 -29.54 2.33 3.33
C LYS A 70 -29.70 1.37 2.15
N GLU A 71 -30.04 1.89 0.98
CA GLU A 71 -30.14 1.14 -0.28
C GLU A 71 -28.79 0.59 -0.72
N LEU A 72 -27.68 1.28 -0.40
CA LEU A 72 -26.32 0.80 -0.67
C LEU A 72 -25.83 -0.10 0.44
N SER A 73 -25.92 0.31 1.73
CA SER A 73 -25.37 -0.45 2.85
C SER A 73 -25.96 -1.85 2.96
N ARG A 74 -27.25 -2.04 2.73
CA ARG A 74 -27.94 -3.35 2.74
C ARG A 74 -27.50 -4.30 1.63
N ARG A 75 -26.84 -3.81 0.60
CA ARG A 75 -26.36 -4.56 -0.56
C ARG A 75 -24.87 -4.85 -0.50
N VAL A 76 -24.14 -4.35 0.51
CA VAL A 76 -22.70 -4.61 0.64
C VAL A 76 -22.48 -6.10 0.91
N GLY A 77 -21.91 -6.79 -0.06
CA GLY A 77 -21.62 -8.22 -0.01
C GLY A 77 -20.17 -8.54 0.28
N SER A 78 -19.27 -7.54 0.18
CA SER A 78 -17.85 -7.70 0.51
C SER A 78 -17.20 -6.39 0.96
N ILE A 79 -16.14 -6.49 1.78
CA ILE A 79 -15.37 -5.35 2.31
C ILE A 79 -13.87 -5.68 2.30
N ALA A 80 -13.04 -4.72 1.88
CA ALA A 80 -11.58 -4.77 2.00
C ALA A 80 -11.02 -3.44 2.51
N LEU A 81 -9.86 -3.49 3.18
CA LEU A 81 -9.26 -2.35 3.84
C LEU A 81 -7.82 -2.13 3.39
N ALA A 82 -7.44 -0.87 3.18
CA ALA A 82 -6.06 -0.44 3.11
C ALA A 82 -5.68 0.37 4.34
N GLY A 83 -4.42 0.31 4.72
CA GLY A 83 -3.86 1.15 5.77
C GLY A 83 -2.46 1.61 5.42
N THR A 84 -1.96 2.57 6.19
CA THR A 84 -0.59 3.07 6.03
C THR A 84 0.43 1.96 6.24
N SER A 85 1.34 1.81 5.27
CA SER A 85 2.37 0.76 5.30
C SER A 85 3.33 0.95 6.46
N GLY A 86 3.22 0.12 7.49
CA GLY A 86 4.15 0.08 8.61
C GLY A 86 3.64 0.71 9.91
N THR A 87 2.45 1.30 9.98
CA THR A 87 1.82 1.62 11.26
C THR A 87 1.51 0.33 12.00
N LEU A 88 2.08 0.15 13.19
CA LEU A 88 2.09 -1.12 13.93
C LEU A 88 1.69 -0.91 15.38
N MET A 89 0.99 -1.89 15.95
CA MET A 89 0.55 -1.87 17.34
C MET A 89 0.65 -3.26 18.01
N LEU A 90 0.56 -3.27 19.34
CA LEU A 90 0.32 -4.47 20.13
C LEU A 90 -1.16 -4.56 20.51
N CYS A 91 -1.74 -5.76 20.37
CA CYS A 91 -3.05 -6.06 20.92
C CYS A 91 -3.05 -7.44 21.57
N ARG A 92 -4.11 -7.75 22.30
CA ARG A 92 -4.40 -9.07 22.84
C ARG A 92 -4.98 -10.00 21.75
N PRO A 93 -5.01 -11.33 21.97
CA PRO A 93 -5.61 -12.26 21.01
C PRO A 93 -7.10 -11.98 20.71
N ASP A 94 -7.81 -11.34 21.61
CA ASP A 94 -9.20 -10.89 21.45
C ASP A 94 -9.32 -9.48 20.86
N GLY A 95 -8.20 -8.89 20.41
CA GLY A 95 -8.13 -7.55 19.86
C GLY A 95 -8.06 -6.42 20.88
N GLY A 96 -8.13 -6.75 22.16
CA GLY A 96 -8.04 -5.79 23.26
C GLY A 96 -6.73 -5.02 23.23
N LEU A 97 -6.79 -3.70 23.50
CA LEU A 97 -5.62 -2.84 23.51
C LEU A 97 -4.82 -2.99 24.81
N ALA A 98 -3.51 -2.79 24.74
CA ALA A 98 -2.68 -2.66 25.92
C ALA A 98 -3.06 -1.40 26.71
N PRO A 99 -2.81 -1.35 28.03
CA PRO A 99 -3.09 -0.15 28.83
C PRO A 99 -2.14 0.99 28.51
N GLY A 100 -2.64 2.22 28.62
CA GLY A 100 -1.85 3.44 28.45
C GLY A 100 -1.24 3.61 27.07
N GLU A 101 -0.06 4.16 26.99
CA GLU A 101 0.65 4.43 25.72
C GLU A 101 0.97 3.16 24.90
N LEU A 102 1.07 2.01 25.56
CA LEU A 102 1.28 0.72 24.86
C LEU A 102 0.08 0.30 24.02
N GLY A 103 -1.11 0.83 24.26
CA GLY A 103 -2.30 0.62 23.45
C GLY A 103 -2.34 1.48 22.19
N LEU A 104 -1.43 2.45 22.05
CA LEU A 104 -1.31 3.29 20.88
C LEU A 104 -0.47 2.61 19.80
N ALA A 105 -0.81 2.86 18.55
CA ALA A 105 -0.02 2.42 17.42
C ALA A 105 1.21 3.33 17.22
N LEU A 106 2.32 2.74 16.81
CA LEU A 106 3.48 3.48 16.33
C LEU A 106 3.28 3.82 14.83
N PRO A 107 3.21 5.11 14.46
CA PRO A 107 2.91 5.51 13.09
C PRO A 107 4.04 5.15 12.13
N TYR A 108 3.68 4.94 10.86
CA TYR A 108 4.62 4.56 9.78
C TYR A 108 5.77 5.56 9.60
N SER A 109 5.57 6.83 9.97
CA SER A 109 6.58 7.90 9.88
C SER A 109 7.61 7.87 11.02
N LEU A 110 7.33 7.13 12.11
CA LEU A 110 8.26 7.02 13.24
C LEU A 110 9.45 6.14 12.88
N ALA A 111 10.65 6.68 12.98
CA ALA A 111 11.89 5.91 12.92
C ALA A 111 12.31 5.47 14.34
N CYS A 112 12.63 4.19 14.50
CA CYS A 112 13.14 3.60 15.73
C CYS A 112 14.64 3.36 15.59
N ILE A 113 15.43 4.43 15.53
CA ILE A 113 16.89 4.39 15.27
C ILE A 113 17.60 3.62 16.37
N GLU A 114 17.11 3.68 17.60
CA GLU A 114 17.60 2.95 18.77
C GLU A 114 17.55 1.43 18.61
N GLN A 115 16.80 0.92 17.62
CA GLN A 115 16.70 -0.51 17.32
C GLN A 115 17.70 -0.97 16.23
N ALA A 116 18.57 -0.10 15.73
CA ALA A 116 19.46 -0.41 14.60
C ALA A 116 20.34 -1.65 14.87
N ASP A 117 20.96 -1.73 16.05
CA ASP A 117 21.82 -2.86 16.43
C ASP A 117 20.99 -4.16 16.59
N SER A 118 19.79 -4.06 17.15
CA SER A 118 18.89 -5.22 17.29
C SER A 118 18.43 -5.73 15.93
N LEU A 119 18.13 -4.82 14.98
CA LEU A 119 17.79 -5.18 13.61
C LEU A 119 18.95 -5.90 12.92
N ALA A 120 20.17 -5.35 13.02
CA ALA A 120 21.36 -5.94 12.45
C ALA A 120 21.62 -7.34 13.03
N ALA A 121 21.48 -7.51 14.35
CA ALA A 121 21.66 -8.79 15.03
C ALA A 121 20.62 -9.84 14.59
N ILE A 122 19.33 -9.44 14.46
CA ILE A 122 18.25 -10.36 14.06
C ILE A 122 18.38 -10.75 12.58
N LEU A 123 18.76 -9.82 11.72
CA LEU A 123 18.83 -10.02 10.28
C LEU A 123 20.23 -10.51 9.81
N ALA A 124 21.20 -10.65 10.73
CA ALA A 124 22.50 -11.20 10.40
C ALA A 124 22.38 -12.58 9.75
N PRO A 125 23.18 -12.90 8.72
CA PRO A 125 23.24 -14.23 8.14
C PRO A 125 23.47 -15.26 9.24
N LEU A 126 22.68 -16.34 9.22
CA LEU A 126 22.94 -17.45 10.14
C LEU A 126 24.27 -18.10 9.78
N PRO A 127 25.11 -18.46 10.78
CA PRO A 127 26.27 -19.28 10.52
C PRO A 127 25.84 -20.51 9.73
N SER A 128 26.53 -20.82 8.63
CA SER A 128 26.26 -22.00 7.81
C SER A 128 26.15 -23.21 8.72
N ALA A 129 24.98 -23.81 8.83
CA ALA A 129 24.76 -24.96 9.66
C ALA A 129 25.68 -26.09 9.19
N LEU A 130 26.41 -26.68 10.11
CA LEU A 130 27.09 -27.97 9.94
C LEU A 130 26.13 -28.99 9.31
N PRO A 131 26.60 -29.97 8.51
CA PRO A 131 25.77 -30.89 7.76
C PRO A 131 24.78 -31.59 8.69
N SER A 132 23.55 -31.59 8.28
CA SER A 132 22.36 -32.19 8.90
C SER A 132 22.65 -33.58 9.48
N ALA A 133 22.51 -33.71 10.80
CA ALA A 133 22.28 -35.00 11.40
C ALA A 133 20.87 -35.47 10.96
N THR A 134 20.81 -36.59 10.28
CA THR A 134 19.61 -37.28 9.83
C THR A 134 18.71 -37.59 11.02
N HIS A 135 17.53 -36.92 11.10
CA HIS A 135 16.41 -37.41 11.91
C HIS A 135 15.50 -38.28 11.03
N PRO A 136 15.01 -39.42 11.55
CA PRO A 136 14.16 -40.30 10.78
C PRO A 136 12.81 -39.63 10.50
N ALA A 137 12.37 -39.80 9.27
CA ALA A 137 11.17 -39.25 8.68
C ALA A 137 9.90 -39.65 9.48
N ALA A 138 9.12 -38.63 9.87
CA ALA A 138 7.69 -38.79 10.02
C ALA A 138 7.09 -38.45 8.62
N ALA A 139 6.36 -39.43 8.09
CA ALA A 139 5.70 -39.30 6.80
C ALA A 139 4.62 -38.20 6.83
N ASP A 140 4.45 -37.53 5.70
CA ASP A 140 3.35 -36.62 5.33
C ASP A 140 3.40 -35.15 5.80
N SER A 141 4.59 -34.53 5.79
CA SER A 141 4.67 -33.07 5.63
C SER A 141 5.85 -32.71 4.72
N GLU A 142 5.58 -31.99 3.62
CA GLU A 142 6.65 -31.48 2.75
C GLU A 142 7.66 -30.65 3.56
N PRO A 143 8.97 -30.85 3.38
CA PRO A 143 9.99 -30.12 4.10
C PRO A 143 9.93 -28.65 3.68
N VAL A 144 9.60 -27.76 4.61
CA VAL A 144 9.75 -26.32 4.43
C VAL A 144 11.24 -26.02 4.35
N TYR A 145 11.76 -25.85 3.14
CA TYR A 145 13.11 -25.40 2.90
C TYR A 145 13.23 -23.94 3.31
N TYR A 146 13.84 -23.68 4.45
CA TYR A 146 14.31 -22.34 4.80
C TYR A 146 15.54 -22.04 3.93
N ALA A 147 15.33 -21.30 2.86
CA ALA A 147 16.45 -20.77 2.09
C ALA A 147 17.23 -19.80 3.00
N ALA A 148 18.45 -20.18 3.36
CA ALA A 148 19.44 -19.28 3.94
C ALA A 148 19.91 -18.35 2.80
N SER A 149 19.11 -17.32 2.48
CA SER A 149 19.59 -16.23 1.65
C SER A 149 20.16 -15.17 2.57
N ASP A 150 21.40 -14.76 2.30
CA ASP A 150 22.00 -13.56 2.87
C ASP A 150 20.96 -12.42 2.92
N PRO A 151 21.00 -11.52 3.94
CA PRO A 151 20.14 -10.34 3.95
C PRO A 151 20.50 -9.57 2.68
N ALA A 152 19.65 -9.71 1.65
CA ALA A 152 19.86 -9.06 0.38
C ALA A 152 19.94 -7.55 0.64
N VAL A 153 20.91 -6.91 0.05
CA VAL A 153 20.99 -5.45 -0.05
C VAL A 153 19.58 -4.96 -0.47
N GLY A 154 18.89 -4.28 0.44
CA GLY A 154 17.51 -3.84 0.21
C GLY A 154 16.40 -4.62 0.93
N ASP A 155 16.70 -5.44 1.97
CA ASP A 155 15.67 -6.09 2.77
C ASP A 155 14.70 -5.06 3.38
N PRO A 156 13.39 -5.11 3.06
CA PRO A 156 12.42 -4.18 3.59
C PRO A 156 12.34 -4.16 5.12
N ALA A 157 12.70 -5.27 5.78
CA ALA A 157 12.68 -5.39 7.24
C ALA A 157 13.89 -4.72 7.92
N ALA A 158 14.98 -4.43 7.19
CA ALA A 158 16.20 -3.87 7.76
C ALA A 158 16.13 -2.38 8.09
N SER A 159 15.06 -1.69 7.68
CA SER A 159 14.93 -0.25 7.89
C SER A 159 14.54 0.11 9.31
N ALA A 160 15.25 1.07 9.93
CA ALA A 160 14.87 1.64 11.22
C ALA A 160 13.49 2.32 11.19
N SER A 161 12.98 2.70 10.01
CA SER A 161 11.61 3.14 9.79
C SER A 161 10.68 2.03 9.31
N GLY A 162 11.05 0.76 9.50
CA GLY A 162 10.28 -0.43 9.17
C GLY A 162 9.41 -0.95 10.31
N SER A 163 8.50 -1.88 10.00
CA SER A 163 7.63 -2.50 10.99
C SER A 163 8.41 -3.34 12.00
N LEU A 164 9.51 -3.97 11.60
CA LEU A 164 10.34 -4.78 12.51
C LEU A 164 10.95 -3.92 13.62
N ALA A 165 11.48 -2.74 13.29
CA ALA A 165 12.00 -1.81 14.29
C ALA A 165 10.92 -1.37 15.30
N ARG A 166 9.70 -1.07 14.81
CA ARG A 166 8.56 -0.73 15.69
C ARG A 166 8.12 -1.92 16.54
N ALA A 167 8.13 -3.13 15.99
CA ALA A 167 7.82 -4.35 16.74
C ALA A 167 8.79 -4.53 17.92
N LEU A 168 10.09 -4.40 17.67
CA LEU A 168 11.10 -4.51 18.72
C LEU A 168 10.92 -3.44 19.80
N ARG A 169 10.63 -2.19 19.42
CA ARG A 169 10.34 -1.10 20.36
C ARG A 169 9.10 -1.39 21.23
N LEU A 170 7.99 -1.83 20.62
CA LEU A 170 6.75 -2.18 21.33
C LEU A 170 6.95 -3.31 22.31
N LEU A 171 7.62 -4.39 21.89
CA LEU A 171 7.91 -5.55 22.74
C LEU A 171 8.85 -5.20 23.90
N ALA A 172 9.86 -4.38 23.64
CA ALA A 172 10.77 -3.89 24.67
C ALA A 172 10.03 -3.00 25.70
N ALA A 173 9.14 -2.12 25.24
CA ALA A 173 8.33 -1.27 26.10
C ALA A 173 7.35 -2.09 26.96
N ALA A 174 6.68 -3.10 26.40
CA ALA A 174 5.80 -4.00 27.16
C ALA A 174 6.57 -4.77 28.25
N LYS A 175 7.77 -5.25 27.92
CA LYS A 175 8.67 -5.92 28.88
C LYS A 175 9.12 -4.97 30.00
N ALA A 176 9.54 -3.76 29.65
CA ALA A 176 9.99 -2.75 30.62
C ALA A 176 8.85 -2.31 31.56
N ALA A 177 7.62 -2.23 31.07
CA ALA A 177 6.44 -1.93 31.87
C ALA A 177 5.95 -3.12 32.74
N GLY A 178 6.56 -4.31 32.63
CA GLY A 178 6.14 -5.51 33.35
C GLY A 178 4.78 -6.05 32.92
N ILE A 179 4.29 -5.68 31.72
CA ILE A 179 2.98 -6.08 31.20
C ILE A 179 3.16 -7.36 30.39
N GLY A 180 2.70 -8.50 30.95
CA GLY A 180 2.80 -9.82 30.30
C GLY A 180 1.87 -9.99 29.11
N GLY A 181 2.27 -10.91 28.18
CA GLY A 181 1.45 -11.34 27.04
C GLY A 181 0.27 -12.26 27.42
N PRO A 182 -0.33 -12.96 26.45
CA PRO A 182 0.13 -13.01 25.05
C PRO A 182 -0.15 -11.72 24.28
N TRP A 183 0.77 -11.39 23.35
CA TRP A 183 0.67 -10.22 22.48
C TRP A 183 0.55 -10.63 21.03
N LEU A 184 -0.15 -9.83 20.24
CA LEU A 184 -0.18 -9.90 18.78
C LEU A 184 0.39 -8.58 18.22
N LEU A 185 1.24 -8.69 17.21
CA LEU A 185 1.73 -7.57 16.40
C LEU A 185 0.83 -7.41 15.18
N ARG A 186 0.08 -6.29 15.10
CA ARG A 186 -0.86 -6.06 14.00
C ARG A 186 -0.63 -4.69 13.37
N HIS A 187 -0.62 -4.68 12.03
CA HIS A 187 -0.67 -3.42 11.30
C HIS A 187 -2.06 -2.78 11.42
N GLN A 188 -2.16 -1.51 11.12
CA GLN A 188 -3.39 -0.72 11.17
C GLN A 188 -4.57 -1.42 10.48
N ALA A 189 -4.42 -1.79 9.21
CA ALA A 189 -5.46 -2.49 8.46
C ALA A 189 -5.73 -3.88 9.02
N ASP A 190 -4.68 -4.62 9.46
CA ASP A 190 -4.81 -5.98 9.99
C ASP A 190 -5.58 -6.00 11.31
N TRP A 191 -5.38 -5.00 12.19
CA TRP A 191 -6.15 -4.91 13.44
C TRP A 191 -7.64 -4.65 13.20
N LEU A 192 -7.95 -3.73 12.29
CA LEU A 192 -9.35 -3.41 11.96
C LEU A 192 -10.01 -4.56 11.19
N MET A 193 -9.26 -5.27 10.34
CA MET A 193 -9.71 -6.51 9.69
C MET A 193 -10.04 -7.59 10.73
N GLY A 194 -9.21 -7.72 11.78
CA GLY A 194 -9.46 -8.60 12.90
C GLY A 194 -10.76 -8.27 13.62
N TRP A 195 -11.07 -6.98 13.84
CA TRP A 195 -12.33 -6.53 14.41
C TRP A 195 -13.53 -6.90 13.51
N LEU A 196 -13.41 -6.73 12.20
CA LEU A 196 -14.47 -7.13 11.25
C LEU A 196 -14.76 -8.63 11.29
N LEU A 197 -13.73 -9.47 11.51
CA LEU A 197 -13.84 -10.93 11.56
C LEU A 197 -14.15 -11.47 12.98
N GLY A 198 -13.92 -10.68 14.03
CA GLY A 198 -13.84 -11.19 15.41
C GLY A 198 -12.64 -12.12 15.63
N ASP A 199 -11.59 -11.99 14.80
CA ASP A 199 -10.43 -12.88 14.78
C ASP A 199 -9.16 -12.13 14.34
N TRP A 200 -8.27 -11.86 15.28
CA TRP A 200 -7.06 -11.07 15.06
C TRP A 200 -5.83 -11.90 14.69
N ARG A 201 -5.98 -13.20 14.35
CA ARG A 201 -4.84 -14.01 13.93
C ARG A 201 -4.24 -13.58 12.60
N TRP A 202 -4.98 -12.90 11.73
CA TRP A 202 -4.63 -12.63 10.35
C TRP A 202 -3.80 -11.37 10.15
N GLY A 203 -2.93 -11.39 9.12
CA GLY A 203 -2.23 -10.22 8.57
C GLY A 203 -2.07 -10.34 7.06
N GLU A 204 -2.18 -9.23 6.36
CA GLU A 204 -2.05 -9.19 4.91
C GLU A 204 -0.57 -9.17 4.50
N GLU A 205 -0.20 -9.93 3.45
CA GLU A 205 1.19 -10.16 3.03
C GLU A 205 1.98 -8.88 2.75
N GLY A 206 1.40 -7.90 2.07
CA GLY A 206 2.08 -6.65 1.69
C GLY A 206 2.40 -5.75 2.88
N ASN A 207 1.52 -5.69 3.89
CA ASN A 207 1.75 -4.97 5.12
C ASN A 207 2.91 -5.60 5.92
N ASN A 208 3.06 -6.90 5.85
CA ASN A 208 3.99 -7.66 6.68
C ASN A 208 5.40 -7.84 6.07
N LEU A 209 5.67 -7.33 4.85
CA LEU A 209 7.01 -7.38 4.24
C LEU A 209 8.08 -6.70 5.10
N ARG A 210 7.75 -5.53 5.65
CA ARG A 210 8.66 -4.76 6.51
C ARG A 210 8.77 -5.31 7.94
N LEU A 211 7.95 -6.31 8.27
CA LEU A 211 8.05 -7.11 9.50
C LEU A 211 8.89 -8.38 9.29
N GLY A 212 9.18 -8.72 8.02
CA GLY A 212 10.05 -9.82 7.63
C GLY A 212 9.35 -11.00 6.95
N TRP A 213 8.12 -10.82 6.45
CA TRP A 213 7.48 -11.80 5.59
C TRP A 213 8.17 -11.87 4.22
N ARG A 214 8.33 -13.06 3.67
CA ARG A 214 8.93 -13.34 2.37
C ARG A 214 7.87 -13.85 1.39
N LEU A 215 7.63 -13.08 0.32
CA LEU A 215 6.58 -13.40 -0.66
C LEU A 215 6.88 -14.67 -1.46
N GLU A 216 8.13 -14.86 -1.89
CA GLU A 216 8.52 -16.00 -2.72
C GLU A 216 8.42 -17.32 -1.96
N GLY A 217 8.96 -17.35 -0.73
CA GLY A 217 8.92 -18.53 0.13
C GLY A 217 7.60 -18.72 0.88
N LYS A 218 6.72 -17.73 0.86
CA LYS A 218 5.49 -17.68 1.70
C LYS A 218 5.78 -18.06 3.15
N CYS A 219 6.80 -17.47 3.72
CA CYS A 219 7.26 -17.76 5.08
C CYS A 219 7.84 -16.51 5.75
N TRP A 220 7.91 -16.52 7.06
CA TRP A 220 8.70 -15.55 7.82
C TRP A 220 10.19 -15.80 7.61
N ALA A 221 11.00 -14.74 7.57
CA ALA A 221 12.45 -14.87 7.55
C ALA A 221 12.89 -15.78 8.70
N GLY A 222 13.80 -16.73 8.44
CA GLY A 222 14.14 -17.77 9.41
C GLY A 222 14.70 -17.24 10.73
N SER A 223 15.35 -16.08 10.72
CA SER A 223 15.82 -15.37 11.92
C SER A 223 14.67 -14.80 12.74
N ILE A 224 13.58 -14.37 12.10
CA ILE A 224 12.37 -13.82 12.74
C ILE A 224 11.47 -14.94 13.26
N ALA A 225 11.31 -16.03 12.49
CA ALA A 225 10.54 -17.21 12.89
C ALA A 225 11.09 -17.93 14.12
N ARG A 226 12.35 -17.64 14.53
CA ARG A 226 12.97 -18.21 15.75
C ARG A 226 13.03 -17.26 16.92
N GLN A 227 12.45 -16.07 16.81
CA GLN A 227 12.42 -15.13 17.94
C GLN A 227 11.48 -15.60 19.04
N PRO A 228 11.78 -15.30 20.32
CA PRO A 228 10.90 -15.66 21.43
C PRO A 228 9.46 -15.11 21.32
N TRP A 229 9.27 -14.08 20.51
CA TRP A 229 7.99 -13.43 20.24
C TRP A 229 7.35 -13.86 18.92
N GLN A 230 7.80 -14.96 18.30
CA GLN A 230 7.26 -15.47 17.03
C GLN A 230 5.73 -15.69 17.04
N GLU A 231 5.16 -16.05 18.18
CA GLU A 231 3.72 -16.25 18.35
C GLU A 231 2.90 -14.97 18.26
N ALA A 232 3.56 -13.79 18.38
CA ALA A 232 2.92 -12.51 18.15
C ALA A 232 2.71 -12.20 16.67
N LEU A 233 3.40 -12.90 15.76
CA LEU A 233 3.30 -12.71 14.32
C LEU A 233 1.93 -13.18 13.80
N PRO A 234 1.37 -12.50 12.76
CA PRO A 234 0.13 -12.96 12.14
C PRO A 234 0.31 -14.21 11.29
N GLN A 235 -0.78 -14.93 11.12
CA GLN A 235 -0.95 -15.86 10.00
C GLN A 235 -1.20 -15.03 8.74
N ILE A 236 -0.38 -15.25 7.72
CA ILE A 236 -0.39 -14.37 6.54
C ILE A 236 -1.40 -14.85 5.51
N VAL A 237 -2.18 -13.88 5.02
CA VAL A 237 -3.12 -14.05 3.91
C VAL A 237 -2.70 -13.17 2.74
N ALA A 238 -2.88 -13.69 1.53
CA ALA A 238 -2.60 -12.95 0.30
C ALA A 238 -3.62 -11.83 0.08
N SER A 239 -3.17 -10.69 -0.46
CA SER A 239 -4.05 -9.61 -0.89
C SER A 239 -5.15 -10.12 -1.85
N GLY A 240 -6.41 -9.80 -1.57
CA GLY A 240 -7.58 -10.31 -2.30
C GLY A 240 -8.11 -11.66 -1.77
N GLY A 241 -7.45 -12.28 -0.80
CA GLY A 241 -7.91 -13.53 -0.18
C GLY A 241 -9.21 -13.33 0.61
N ARG A 242 -10.21 -14.18 0.37
CA ARG A 242 -11.47 -14.21 1.12
C ARG A 242 -11.23 -14.86 2.47
N LEU A 243 -11.61 -14.18 3.55
CA LEU A 243 -11.37 -14.65 4.94
C LEU A 243 -12.64 -15.22 5.60
N GLY A 244 -13.80 -14.65 5.30
CA GLY A 244 -15.06 -15.10 5.89
C GLY A 244 -16.08 -13.96 6.01
N PRO A 245 -17.25 -14.25 6.58
CA PRO A 245 -18.27 -13.24 6.83
C PRO A 245 -17.89 -12.29 7.96
N LEU A 246 -18.58 -11.15 8.04
CA LEU A 246 -18.47 -10.26 9.19
C LEU A 246 -18.85 -10.98 10.49
N ALA A 247 -18.11 -10.68 11.56
CA ALA A 247 -18.57 -11.05 12.90
C ALA A 247 -19.93 -10.39 13.20
N PRO A 248 -20.86 -11.08 13.87
CA PRO A 248 -22.19 -10.55 14.15
C PRO A 248 -22.16 -9.16 14.83
N ALA A 249 -21.25 -8.94 15.77
CA ALA A 249 -21.09 -7.66 16.45
C ALA A 249 -20.64 -6.53 15.48
N ALA A 250 -19.72 -6.83 14.56
CA ALA A 250 -19.27 -5.86 13.56
C ALA A 250 -20.35 -5.55 12.52
N ALA A 251 -21.07 -6.58 12.06
CA ALA A 251 -22.19 -6.42 11.13
C ALA A 251 -23.31 -5.53 11.72
N LEU A 252 -23.68 -5.80 12.97
CA LEU A 252 -24.66 -4.99 13.71
C LEU A 252 -24.19 -3.55 13.86
N ALA A 253 -22.95 -3.33 14.29
CA ALA A 253 -22.40 -2.01 14.54
C ALA A 253 -22.29 -1.17 13.24
N LEU A 254 -21.95 -1.81 12.11
CA LEU A 254 -21.86 -1.17 10.80
C LEU A 254 -23.21 -1.03 10.10
N GLY A 255 -24.25 -1.79 10.50
CA GLY A 255 -25.52 -1.88 9.78
C GLY A 255 -25.36 -2.52 8.40
N LEU A 256 -24.41 -3.45 8.25
CA LEU A 256 -24.13 -4.24 7.05
C LEU A 256 -24.68 -5.66 7.20
N PRO A 257 -24.94 -6.40 6.10
CA PRO A 257 -25.35 -7.81 6.18
C PRO A 257 -24.28 -8.67 6.85
N GLU A 258 -24.66 -9.60 7.72
CA GLU A 258 -23.74 -10.57 8.32
C GLU A 258 -23.04 -11.45 7.27
N SER A 259 -23.71 -11.68 6.13
CA SER A 259 -23.12 -12.42 4.98
C SER A 259 -22.01 -11.67 4.24
N CYS A 260 -21.80 -10.37 4.52
CA CYS A 260 -20.77 -9.56 3.88
C CYS A 260 -19.38 -10.18 4.14
N GLN A 261 -18.64 -10.46 3.07
CA GLN A 261 -17.35 -11.14 3.13
C GLN A 261 -16.21 -10.15 3.39
N VAL A 262 -15.38 -10.44 4.36
CA VAL A 262 -14.12 -9.73 4.59
C VAL A 262 -13.06 -10.28 3.64
N VAL A 263 -12.41 -9.39 2.91
CA VAL A 263 -11.36 -9.67 1.93
C VAL A 263 -10.07 -9.03 2.44
N ALA A 264 -8.99 -9.78 2.43
CA ALA A 264 -7.68 -9.24 2.78
C ALA A 264 -7.31 -8.10 1.82
N GLY A 265 -7.04 -6.94 2.37
CA GLY A 265 -6.79 -5.73 1.61
C GLY A 265 -5.36 -5.60 1.11
N SER A 266 -4.76 -4.42 1.30
CA SER A 266 -3.37 -4.14 0.95
C SER A 266 -2.86 -2.87 1.67
N THR A 267 -1.64 -2.43 1.33
CA THR A 267 -1.17 -1.11 1.73
C THR A 267 -1.87 0.00 0.92
N ASP A 268 -1.93 1.21 1.46
CA ASP A 268 -2.48 2.40 0.81
C ASP A 268 -1.91 2.65 -0.60
N ALA A 269 -0.59 2.54 -0.76
CA ALA A 269 0.08 2.73 -2.03
C ALA A 269 -0.31 1.67 -3.08
N ASN A 270 -0.47 0.41 -2.68
CA ASN A 270 -0.90 -0.67 -3.56
C ASN A 270 -2.41 -0.54 -3.90
N ALA A 271 -3.21 -0.14 -2.93
CA ALA A 271 -4.64 0.15 -3.11
C ALA A 271 -4.86 1.25 -4.16
N ALA A 272 -4.07 2.32 -4.12
CA ALA A 272 -4.11 3.39 -5.11
C ALA A 272 -3.79 2.88 -6.53
N VAL A 273 -2.90 1.90 -6.70
CA VAL A 273 -2.66 1.25 -7.99
C VAL A 273 -3.89 0.50 -8.48
N LEU A 274 -4.56 -0.26 -7.61
CA LEU A 274 -5.79 -0.97 -7.96
C LEU A 274 -6.92 -0.01 -8.36
N ALA A 275 -6.95 1.20 -7.75
CA ALA A 275 -7.92 2.24 -8.11
C ALA A 275 -7.78 2.70 -9.57
N ALA A 276 -6.60 2.62 -10.16
CA ALA A 276 -6.38 2.94 -11.57
C ALA A 276 -6.95 1.89 -12.54
N ASN A 277 -7.32 0.70 -12.06
CA ASN A 277 -7.77 -0.46 -12.86
C ASN A 277 -6.85 -0.73 -14.06
N PRO A 278 -5.54 -0.93 -13.81
CA PRO A 278 -4.57 -1.03 -14.89
C PRO A 278 -4.75 -2.31 -15.70
N GLN A 279 -4.68 -2.15 -17.03
CA GLN A 279 -4.67 -3.25 -17.98
C GLN A 279 -3.23 -3.74 -18.22
N ALA A 280 -3.08 -4.85 -18.96
CA ALA A 280 -1.75 -5.30 -19.38
C ALA A 280 -1.03 -4.20 -20.18
N GLY A 281 0.23 -3.94 -19.87
CA GLY A 281 1.03 -2.88 -20.48
C GLY A 281 0.84 -1.49 -19.88
N ASP A 282 -0.03 -1.31 -18.88
CA ASP A 282 -0.15 -0.04 -18.17
C ASP A 282 0.95 0.12 -17.12
N GLY A 283 1.64 1.26 -17.16
CA GLY A 283 2.44 1.78 -16.06
C GLY A 283 1.63 2.75 -15.19
N ILE A 284 1.91 2.76 -13.91
CA ILE A 284 1.27 3.65 -12.95
C ILE A 284 2.32 4.61 -12.39
N THR A 285 2.07 5.90 -12.50
CA THR A 285 2.93 6.94 -11.92
C THR A 285 2.18 7.73 -10.85
N LEU A 286 2.68 7.71 -9.61
CA LEU A 286 2.26 8.63 -8.57
C LEU A 286 3.14 9.88 -8.64
N LEU A 287 2.52 11.02 -8.95
CA LEU A 287 3.14 12.34 -9.03
C LEU A 287 2.92 13.10 -7.71
N GLY A 288 3.59 12.64 -6.66
CA GLY A 288 3.56 13.24 -5.32
C GLY A 288 4.78 14.10 -5.02
N THR A 289 5.07 14.30 -3.73
CA THR A 289 6.33 14.91 -3.27
C THR A 289 7.53 14.15 -3.83
N THR A 290 7.42 12.82 -3.90
CA THR A 290 8.33 11.92 -4.60
C THR A 290 7.63 11.29 -5.81
N LEU A 291 8.41 10.84 -6.78
CA LEU A 291 7.94 10.13 -7.96
C LEU A 291 7.96 8.62 -7.69
N VAL A 292 6.81 7.96 -7.82
CA VAL A 292 6.72 6.50 -7.65
C VAL A 292 6.17 5.85 -8.91
N LEU A 293 6.87 4.84 -9.39
CA LEU A 293 6.48 4.04 -10.55
C LEU A 293 6.05 2.66 -10.10
N LYS A 294 4.97 2.14 -10.67
CA LYS A 294 4.46 0.79 -10.39
C LYS A 294 3.92 0.14 -11.67
N GLN A 295 4.14 -1.16 -11.80
CA GLN A 295 3.68 -1.95 -12.95
C GLN A 295 3.40 -3.39 -12.51
N PHE A 296 2.33 -3.98 -13.04
CA PHE A 296 2.09 -5.41 -12.88
C PHE A 296 2.97 -6.23 -13.81
N CYS A 297 3.54 -7.32 -13.28
CA CYS A 297 4.40 -8.26 -13.99
C CYS A 297 3.98 -9.70 -13.71
N ASP A 298 4.41 -10.62 -14.59
CA ASP A 298 4.17 -12.06 -14.42
C ASP A 298 5.14 -12.70 -13.40
N LYS A 299 6.31 -12.10 -13.23
CA LYS A 299 7.37 -12.59 -12.34
C LYS A 299 7.84 -11.50 -11.38
N PRO A 300 8.34 -11.87 -10.19
CA PRO A 300 8.97 -10.92 -9.28
C PRO A 300 10.26 -10.37 -9.89
N ILE A 301 10.57 -9.12 -9.57
CA ILE A 301 11.84 -8.46 -9.93
C ILE A 301 12.51 -8.00 -8.65
N GLN A 302 13.72 -8.47 -8.42
CA GLN A 302 14.56 -8.07 -7.29
C GLN A 302 15.80 -7.34 -7.82
N ALA A 303 15.95 -6.08 -7.44
CA ALA A 303 17.11 -5.26 -7.75
C ALA A 303 17.20 -4.09 -6.75
N PRO A 304 18.39 -3.50 -6.55
CA PRO A 304 18.52 -2.29 -5.74
C PRO A 304 17.55 -1.21 -6.19
N GLY A 305 16.89 -0.56 -5.22
CA GLY A 305 15.89 0.48 -5.47
C GLY A 305 14.54 -0.01 -6.00
N VAL A 306 14.39 -1.29 -6.34
CA VAL A 306 13.14 -1.88 -6.83
C VAL A 306 12.35 -2.49 -5.68
N SER A 307 11.10 -2.09 -5.55
CA SER A 307 10.12 -2.72 -4.64
C SER A 307 9.30 -3.76 -5.41
N CYS A 308 9.09 -4.92 -4.79
CA CYS A 308 8.26 -5.98 -5.34
C CYS A 308 7.19 -6.35 -4.31
N HIS A 309 5.92 -6.34 -4.73
CA HIS A 309 4.76 -6.69 -3.93
C HIS A 309 3.94 -7.75 -4.66
N ARG A 310 3.03 -8.39 -3.95
CA ARG A 310 2.01 -9.23 -4.53
C ARG A 310 0.64 -8.64 -4.19
N VAL A 311 -0.17 -8.34 -5.19
CA VAL A 311 -1.46 -7.65 -5.01
C VAL A 311 -2.49 -8.30 -5.92
N ALA A 312 -3.61 -8.74 -5.36
CA ALA A 312 -4.64 -9.47 -6.10
C ALA A 312 -4.07 -10.66 -6.91
N GLY A 313 -3.13 -11.40 -6.30
CA GLY A 313 -2.48 -12.55 -6.93
C GLY A 313 -1.41 -12.25 -8.00
N ARG A 314 -1.17 -10.98 -8.33
CA ARG A 314 -0.23 -10.52 -9.36
C ARG A 314 1.00 -9.86 -8.74
N TRP A 315 2.16 -9.97 -9.39
CA TRP A 315 3.35 -9.23 -8.97
C TRP A 315 3.24 -7.77 -9.36
N LEU A 316 3.48 -6.88 -8.41
CA LEU A 316 3.51 -5.43 -8.59
C LEU A 316 4.92 -4.93 -8.31
N VAL A 317 5.65 -4.58 -9.35
CA VAL A 317 7.03 -4.09 -9.27
C VAL A 317 7.08 -2.59 -9.48
N GLY A 318 8.12 -1.94 -8.97
CA GLY A 318 8.31 -0.51 -9.19
C GLY A 318 9.42 0.06 -8.35
N GLY A 319 9.57 1.36 -8.37
CA GLY A 319 10.54 2.09 -7.59
C GLY A 319 10.06 3.47 -7.21
N ALA A 320 10.69 4.04 -6.20
CA ALA A 320 10.41 5.39 -5.73
C ALA A 320 11.69 6.22 -5.81
N SER A 321 11.65 7.27 -6.62
CA SER A 321 12.72 8.26 -6.73
C SER A 321 12.70 9.22 -5.53
N ASN A 322 13.85 9.73 -5.14
CA ASN A 322 13.96 10.86 -4.21
C ASN A 322 13.52 12.19 -4.85
N ALA A 323 13.52 12.27 -6.18
CA ALA A 323 12.95 13.38 -6.94
C ALA A 323 11.41 13.28 -7.01
N GLY A 324 10.75 14.40 -7.25
CA GLY A 324 9.31 14.47 -7.44
C GLY A 324 8.80 15.90 -7.42
N ALA A 325 7.47 16.08 -7.48
CA ALA A 325 6.87 17.42 -7.54
C ALA A 325 7.14 18.30 -6.29
N GLY A 326 7.61 17.71 -5.19
CA GLY A 326 7.94 18.45 -3.97
C GLY A 326 9.03 19.52 -4.18
N ILE A 327 9.98 19.28 -5.08
CA ILE A 327 11.07 20.24 -5.38
C ILE A 327 10.52 21.55 -5.95
N LEU A 328 9.39 21.53 -6.66
CA LEU A 328 8.83 22.71 -7.31
C LEU A 328 8.48 23.80 -6.31
N ARG A 329 7.99 23.41 -5.12
CA ARG A 329 7.62 24.33 -4.03
C ARG A 329 8.82 25.01 -3.36
N ARG A 330 10.04 24.56 -3.65
CA ARG A 330 11.27 25.27 -3.26
C ARG A 330 11.44 26.58 -4.04
N PHE A 331 10.86 26.66 -5.24
CA PHE A 331 11.07 27.76 -6.18
C PHE A 331 9.79 28.58 -6.44
N PHE A 332 8.61 27.97 -6.31
CA PHE A 332 7.33 28.56 -6.71
C PHE A 332 6.23 28.24 -5.70
N SER A 333 5.35 29.20 -5.44
CA SER A 333 4.09 28.95 -4.73
C SER A 333 3.11 28.13 -5.58
N ASP A 334 2.06 27.59 -4.98
CA ASP A 334 1.05 26.82 -5.72
C ASP A 334 0.34 27.69 -6.79
N ASP A 335 0.08 28.97 -6.51
CA ASP A 335 -0.50 29.91 -7.47
C ASP A 335 0.47 30.20 -8.64
N GLN A 336 1.76 30.40 -8.34
CA GLN A 336 2.79 30.56 -9.37
C GLN A 336 2.92 29.32 -10.25
N LEU A 337 2.85 28.11 -9.66
CA LEU A 337 2.88 26.87 -10.44
C LEU A 337 1.72 26.79 -11.44
N ILE A 338 0.52 27.23 -11.04
CA ILE A 338 -0.65 27.26 -11.92
C ILE A 338 -0.44 28.29 -13.06
N GLU A 339 -0.04 29.50 -12.72
CA GLU A 339 0.10 30.59 -13.69
C GLU A 339 1.26 30.36 -14.68
N LEU A 340 2.43 29.97 -14.18
CA LEU A 340 3.60 29.69 -15.02
C LEU A 340 3.36 28.46 -15.92
N SER A 341 2.63 27.45 -15.43
CA SER A 341 2.31 26.28 -16.26
C SER A 341 1.50 26.66 -17.51
N ARG A 342 0.62 27.66 -17.44
CA ARG A 342 -0.18 28.11 -18.59
C ARG A 342 0.69 28.75 -19.68
N GLN A 343 1.86 29.30 -19.33
CA GLN A 343 2.80 29.94 -20.24
C GLN A 343 3.72 28.94 -20.95
N ILE A 344 3.75 27.67 -20.50
CA ILE A 344 4.61 26.63 -21.08
C ILE A 344 4.03 26.10 -22.38
N ASN A 345 4.87 26.01 -23.42
CA ASN A 345 4.57 25.24 -24.62
C ASN A 345 5.11 23.80 -24.49
N PRO A 346 4.28 22.82 -24.18
CA PRO A 346 4.74 21.45 -23.92
C PRO A 346 5.27 20.72 -25.16
N ALA A 347 5.01 21.25 -26.37
CA ALA A 347 5.49 20.67 -27.62
C ALA A 347 6.97 20.97 -27.89
N GLN A 348 7.52 22.05 -27.29
CA GLN A 348 8.89 22.46 -27.47
C GLN A 348 9.74 22.09 -26.24
N PRO A 349 10.98 21.58 -26.41
CA PRO A 349 11.88 21.35 -25.29
C PRO A 349 12.38 22.66 -24.69
N SER A 350 12.68 22.69 -23.40
CA SER A 350 13.28 23.83 -22.71
C SER A 350 14.71 24.14 -23.18
N GLY A 351 15.41 23.14 -23.73
CA GLY A 351 16.84 23.21 -24.07
C GLY A 351 17.76 23.08 -22.86
N LEU A 352 17.22 22.84 -21.67
CA LEU A 352 17.97 22.67 -20.41
C LEU A 352 17.93 21.22 -19.93
N SER A 353 19.04 20.73 -19.35
CA SER A 353 19.17 19.40 -18.81
C SER A 353 19.28 19.47 -17.28
N LEU A 354 18.15 19.49 -16.59
CA LEU A 354 18.09 19.52 -15.13
C LEU A 354 17.79 18.14 -14.55
N ARG A 355 18.30 17.88 -13.33
CA ARG A 355 17.96 16.73 -12.51
C ARG A 355 17.40 17.23 -11.17
N PRO A 356 16.10 17.52 -11.10
CA PRO A 356 15.51 18.16 -9.94
C PRO A 356 15.28 17.14 -8.82
N SER A 357 16.12 17.23 -7.77
CA SER A 357 15.96 16.51 -6.52
C SER A 357 16.12 17.47 -5.34
N SER A 358 15.37 17.26 -4.28
CA SER A 358 15.48 18.05 -3.05
C SER A 358 16.65 17.64 -2.17
N VAL A 359 17.23 16.48 -2.41
CA VAL A 359 18.29 15.85 -1.62
C VAL A 359 19.38 15.29 -2.52
N ILE A 360 20.57 15.10 -1.94
CA ILE A 360 21.67 14.33 -2.54
C ILE A 360 21.30 12.85 -2.44
N GLY A 361 21.68 12.09 -3.44
CA GLY A 361 21.44 10.67 -3.54
C GLY A 361 20.10 10.31 -4.21
N GLU A 362 20.11 9.19 -4.88
CA GLU A 362 18.95 8.60 -5.55
C GLU A 362 18.92 7.10 -5.27
N ARG A 363 17.71 6.57 -5.08
CA ARG A 363 17.45 5.15 -4.85
C ARG A 363 16.84 4.43 -6.05
N PHE A 364 16.19 5.18 -6.95
CA PHE A 364 15.58 4.68 -8.16
C PHE A 364 15.30 5.84 -9.15
N PRO A 365 15.64 5.73 -10.44
CA PRO A 365 16.09 4.52 -11.17
C PRO A 365 17.58 4.19 -11.02
N ILE A 366 18.35 5.05 -10.41
CA ILE A 366 19.80 4.90 -10.20
C ILE A 366 20.01 4.76 -8.69
N ASP A 367 20.57 3.64 -8.27
CA ASP A 367 20.94 3.44 -6.87
C ASP A 367 22.32 4.06 -6.62
N ASP A 368 22.34 5.36 -6.34
CA ASP A 368 23.56 6.15 -6.10
C ASP A 368 23.34 7.14 -4.95
N PRO A 369 23.89 6.86 -3.74
CA PRO A 369 23.71 7.72 -2.57
C PRO A 369 24.45 9.07 -2.69
N GLN A 370 25.31 9.26 -3.69
CA GLN A 370 26.10 10.49 -3.91
C GLN A 370 25.60 11.30 -5.12
N LEU A 371 24.54 10.86 -5.80
CA LEU A 371 24.02 11.53 -7.00
C LEU A 371 23.61 12.95 -6.68
N GLN A 372 24.26 13.93 -7.32
CA GLN A 372 23.98 15.34 -7.10
C GLN A 372 22.77 15.81 -7.91
N PRO A 373 21.87 16.64 -7.32
CA PRO A 373 20.87 17.36 -8.10
C PRO A 373 21.52 18.33 -9.07
N ILE A 374 20.88 18.57 -10.22
CA ILE A 374 21.28 19.58 -11.21
C ILE A 374 20.13 20.56 -11.32
N LEU A 375 20.30 21.76 -10.74
CA LEU A 375 19.27 22.80 -10.67
C LEU A 375 19.69 24.06 -11.46
N GLU A 376 20.88 24.08 -12.02
CA GLU A 376 21.43 25.16 -12.83
C GLU A 376 21.72 24.69 -14.27
N PRO A 377 21.70 25.58 -15.27
CA PRO A 377 21.48 27.01 -15.13
C PRO A 377 20.00 27.37 -14.91
N ARG A 378 19.73 28.40 -14.10
CA ARG A 378 18.40 29.00 -13.97
C ARG A 378 18.24 30.15 -14.97
N PRO A 379 17.35 30.02 -15.97
CA PRO A 379 17.07 31.08 -16.92
C PRO A 379 16.31 32.26 -16.26
N VAL A 380 16.32 33.43 -16.90
CA VAL A 380 15.57 34.60 -16.42
C VAL A 380 14.06 34.39 -16.43
N SER A 381 13.55 33.58 -17.37
CA SER A 381 12.15 33.25 -17.45
C SER A 381 11.81 32.14 -16.45
N ASP A 382 11.00 32.45 -15.47
CA ASP A 382 10.49 31.46 -14.50
C ASP A 382 9.63 30.38 -15.16
N ALA A 383 8.88 30.70 -16.23
CA ALA A 383 8.10 29.70 -16.97
C ALA A 383 9.02 28.70 -17.68
N LEU A 384 10.14 29.16 -18.27
CA LEU A 384 11.15 28.29 -18.88
C LEU A 384 11.86 27.44 -17.82
N TYR A 385 12.14 28.01 -16.64
CA TYR A 385 12.75 27.26 -15.55
C TYR A 385 11.80 26.17 -15.01
N LEU A 386 10.52 26.49 -14.81
CA LEU A 386 9.51 25.52 -14.43
C LEU A 386 9.39 24.39 -15.48
N GLN A 387 9.39 24.76 -16.78
CA GLN A 387 9.38 23.77 -17.86
C GLN A 387 10.57 22.83 -17.76
N ALA A 388 11.78 23.34 -17.57
CA ALA A 388 12.99 22.54 -17.44
C ALA A 388 12.96 21.59 -16.23
N LEU A 389 12.44 22.06 -15.08
CA LEU A 389 12.24 21.19 -13.91
C LEU A 389 11.24 20.08 -14.19
N LEU A 390 10.10 20.37 -14.83
CA LEU A 390 9.07 19.38 -15.18
C LEU A 390 9.57 18.37 -16.22
N GLU A 391 10.40 18.82 -17.20
CA GLU A 391 11.08 17.95 -18.15
C GLU A 391 12.10 17.03 -17.46
N GLY A 392 12.92 17.57 -16.55
CA GLY A 392 13.86 16.78 -15.76
C GLY A 392 13.19 15.70 -14.92
N LEU A 393 12.04 15.98 -14.29
CA LEU A 393 11.23 14.97 -13.60
C LEU A 393 10.68 13.92 -14.57
N ALA A 394 10.25 14.30 -15.77
CA ALA A 394 9.78 13.37 -16.79
C ALA A 394 10.91 12.48 -17.34
N GLU A 395 12.14 12.99 -17.42
CA GLU A 395 13.32 12.19 -17.79
C GLU A 395 13.68 11.16 -16.71
N ILE A 396 13.56 11.50 -15.43
CA ILE A 396 13.73 10.54 -14.33
C ILE A 396 12.66 9.44 -14.44
N GLU A 397 11.41 9.79 -14.73
CA GLU A 397 10.33 8.84 -14.98
C GLU A 397 10.65 7.92 -16.16
N ARG A 398 11.08 8.47 -17.29
CA ARG A 398 11.48 7.71 -18.48
C ARG A 398 12.58 6.72 -18.17
N ALA A 399 13.63 7.17 -17.47
CA ALA A 399 14.72 6.31 -17.03
C ALA A 399 14.23 5.18 -16.10
N GLY A 400 13.25 5.47 -15.24
CA GLY A 400 12.62 4.47 -14.36
C GLY A 400 11.90 3.37 -15.14
N TRP A 401 11.10 3.72 -16.14
CA TRP A 401 10.44 2.72 -17.01
C TRP A 401 11.46 1.91 -17.82
N GLN A 402 12.51 2.54 -18.33
CA GLN A 402 13.61 1.86 -19.01
C GLN A 402 14.33 0.88 -18.07
N ARG A 403 14.60 1.30 -16.83
CA ARG A 403 15.23 0.45 -15.83
C ARG A 403 14.40 -0.79 -15.51
N LEU A 404 13.09 -0.65 -15.31
CA LEU A 404 12.19 -1.78 -15.08
C LEU A 404 12.16 -2.73 -16.28
N ALA A 405 12.11 -2.21 -17.51
CA ALA A 405 12.16 -3.03 -18.72
C ALA A 405 13.49 -3.79 -18.86
N GLN A 406 14.64 -3.16 -18.56
CA GLN A 406 15.96 -3.82 -18.53
C GLN A 406 16.04 -4.96 -17.51
N LEU A 407 15.27 -4.85 -16.42
CA LEU A 407 15.17 -5.88 -15.37
C LEU A 407 14.14 -6.97 -15.70
N GLY A 408 13.49 -6.92 -16.86
CA GLY A 408 12.57 -7.95 -17.35
C GLY A 408 11.09 -7.62 -17.14
N ALA A 409 10.72 -6.41 -16.71
CA ALA A 409 9.33 -5.98 -16.75
C ALA A 409 8.86 -5.78 -18.21
N PRO A 410 7.59 -6.05 -18.54
CA PRO A 410 7.06 -5.72 -19.85
C PRO A 410 7.22 -4.24 -20.17
N PRO A 411 7.55 -3.85 -21.42
CA PRO A 411 7.57 -2.43 -21.80
C PRO A 411 6.21 -1.75 -21.57
N VAL A 412 6.24 -0.57 -20.96
CA VAL A 412 5.03 0.20 -20.71
C VAL A 412 4.47 0.73 -22.05
N GLN A 413 3.18 0.50 -22.29
CA GLN A 413 2.47 0.95 -23.48
C GLN A 413 1.60 2.18 -23.24
N ARG A 414 1.24 2.44 -21.98
CA ARG A 414 0.44 3.57 -21.53
C ARG A 414 0.74 3.86 -20.06
N VAL A 415 0.74 5.13 -19.65
CA VAL A 415 0.93 5.52 -18.26
C VAL A 415 -0.34 6.14 -17.71
N ILE A 416 -0.79 5.65 -16.55
CA ILE A 416 -1.87 6.26 -15.77
C ILE A 416 -1.24 6.97 -14.58
N SER A 417 -1.60 8.24 -14.38
CA SER A 417 -1.00 9.08 -13.35
C SER A 417 -2.03 9.62 -12.37
N PHE A 418 -1.68 9.63 -11.10
CA PHE A 418 -2.46 10.26 -10.03
C PHE A 418 -1.54 11.04 -9.07
N GLY A 419 -2.14 11.69 -8.05
CA GLY A 419 -1.46 12.63 -7.18
C GLY A 419 -1.51 14.07 -7.66
N GLY A 420 -0.93 14.99 -6.87
CA GLY A 420 -1.04 16.44 -7.11
C GLY A 420 -0.51 16.88 -8.47
N GLY A 421 0.62 16.32 -8.90
CA GLY A 421 1.22 16.64 -10.20
C GLY A 421 0.38 16.20 -11.41
N ALA A 422 -0.51 15.22 -11.25
CA ALA A 422 -1.42 14.78 -12.31
C ALA A 422 -2.52 15.82 -12.65
N ARG A 423 -2.62 16.89 -11.89
CA ARG A 423 -3.53 18.02 -12.21
C ARG A 423 -2.99 18.95 -13.29
N ASN A 424 -1.68 18.88 -13.60
CA ASN A 424 -1.03 19.77 -14.57
C ASN A 424 -1.12 19.21 -16.00
N PRO A 425 -1.91 19.83 -16.91
CA PRO A 425 -2.08 19.32 -18.27
C PRO A 425 -0.84 19.54 -19.15
N GLN A 426 -0.05 20.60 -18.92
CA GLN A 426 1.18 20.87 -19.65
C GLN A 426 2.23 19.80 -19.30
N TRP A 427 2.37 19.48 -18.01
CA TRP A 427 3.27 18.40 -17.61
C TRP A 427 2.84 17.03 -18.18
N ARG A 428 1.52 16.75 -18.23
CA ARG A 428 1.01 15.56 -18.91
C ARG A 428 1.49 15.50 -20.37
N ALA A 429 1.33 16.60 -21.12
CA ALA A 429 1.71 16.66 -22.54
C ALA A 429 3.23 16.50 -22.73
N MET A 430 4.06 17.15 -21.88
CA MET A 430 5.52 16.96 -21.89
C MET A 430 5.91 15.51 -21.59
N ARG A 431 5.31 14.90 -20.58
CA ARG A 431 5.56 13.48 -20.25
C ARG A 431 5.17 12.56 -21.42
N GLN A 432 4.01 12.80 -22.05
CA GLN A 432 3.61 12.01 -23.21
C GLN A 432 4.63 12.12 -24.35
N ARG A 433 5.16 13.32 -24.61
CA ARG A 433 6.23 13.55 -25.61
C ARG A 433 7.52 12.80 -25.25
N LEU A 434 7.98 12.91 -23.99
CA LEU A 434 9.25 12.34 -23.53
C LEU A 434 9.20 10.82 -23.34
N LEU A 435 8.07 10.29 -22.86
CA LEU A 435 7.89 8.85 -22.66
C LEU A 435 7.59 8.13 -23.98
N GLY A 436 7.05 8.81 -25.00
CA GLY A 436 6.66 8.21 -26.28
C GLY A 436 5.41 7.31 -26.21
N VAL A 437 4.67 7.36 -25.10
CA VAL A 437 3.44 6.59 -24.89
C VAL A 437 2.30 7.46 -24.36
N PRO A 438 1.02 7.09 -24.56
CA PRO A 438 -0.11 7.85 -24.02
C PRO A 438 -0.02 7.99 -22.50
N VAL A 439 -0.30 9.21 -22.01
CA VAL A 439 -0.35 9.54 -20.57
C VAL A 439 -1.76 9.96 -20.19
N LEU A 440 -2.38 9.23 -19.27
CA LEU A 440 -3.72 9.49 -18.73
C LEU A 440 -3.60 10.01 -17.30
N ASN A 441 -4.13 11.21 -17.06
CA ASN A 441 -4.19 11.77 -15.72
C ASN A 441 -5.53 11.40 -15.05
N ARG A 442 -5.45 10.85 -13.83
CA ARG A 442 -6.57 10.46 -12.97
C ARG A 442 -6.34 11.01 -11.55
N PRO A 443 -6.30 12.33 -11.36
CA PRO A 443 -5.85 12.93 -10.09
C PRO A 443 -6.73 12.59 -8.88
N GLN A 444 -7.95 12.12 -9.09
CA GLN A 444 -8.94 11.86 -8.05
C GLN A 444 -9.07 10.38 -7.64
N LEU A 445 -8.15 9.51 -8.09
CA LEU A 445 -8.16 8.11 -7.67
C LEU A 445 -7.88 8.01 -6.17
N SER A 446 -8.69 7.23 -5.45
CA SER A 446 -8.53 6.97 -4.03
C SER A 446 -8.17 5.51 -3.75
N ALA A 447 -7.39 5.28 -2.69
CA ALA A 447 -7.08 3.93 -2.24
C ALA A 447 -8.34 3.16 -1.82
N ALA A 448 -9.36 3.85 -1.27
CA ALA A 448 -10.65 3.26 -0.94
C ALA A 448 -11.33 2.64 -2.18
N MET A 449 -11.30 3.34 -3.33
CA MET A 449 -11.80 2.78 -4.58
C MET A 449 -11.03 1.53 -5.02
N GLY A 450 -9.70 1.52 -4.82
CA GLY A 450 -8.89 0.34 -5.08
C GLY A 450 -9.28 -0.85 -4.21
N MET A 451 -9.60 -0.61 -2.95
CA MET A 451 -10.08 -1.65 -2.04
C MET A 451 -11.49 -2.11 -2.38
N ALA A 452 -12.38 -1.22 -2.79
CA ALA A 452 -13.71 -1.60 -3.29
C ALA A 452 -13.61 -2.52 -4.51
N ARG A 453 -12.73 -2.20 -5.47
CA ARG A 453 -12.45 -3.07 -6.63
C ARG A 453 -11.84 -4.41 -6.22
N LEU A 454 -10.92 -4.42 -5.25
CA LEU A 454 -10.39 -5.68 -4.74
C LEU A 454 -11.49 -6.52 -4.10
N ALA A 455 -12.34 -5.90 -3.27
CA ALA A 455 -13.46 -6.58 -2.62
C ALA A 455 -14.50 -7.07 -3.64
N SER A 456 -14.71 -6.38 -4.77
CA SER A 456 -15.67 -6.82 -5.80
C SER A 456 -15.28 -8.13 -6.48
N THR A 457 -14.00 -8.53 -6.45
CA THR A 457 -13.53 -9.77 -7.10
C THR A 457 -14.11 -11.05 -6.48
N VAL A 458 -14.64 -10.99 -5.27
CA VAL A 458 -15.26 -12.15 -4.58
C VAL A 458 -16.79 -12.14 -4.70
N LEU A 459 -17.38 -11.12 -5.31
CA LEU A 459 -18.81 -11.06 -5.59
C LEU A 459 -19.18 -11.96 -6.78
N PRO A 460 -20.41 -12.48 -6.84
CA PRO A 460 -20.89 -13.16 -8.02
C PRO A 460 -20.86 -12.21 -9.23
N PRO A 461 -20.59 -12.70 -10.44
CA PRO A 461 -20.64 -11.89 -11.64
C PRO A 461 -22.04 -11.27 -11.82
N PRO A 462 -22.12 -10.06 -12.43
CA PRO A 462 -23.37 -9.34 -12.62
C PRO A 462 -24.34 -10.04 -13.59
#